data_dc73895cb1ee5d3ef4ede4a9521d1887
#
_entry.id   dc73895cb1ee5d3ef4ede4a9521d1887
#
_cell.length_a   1.000
_cell.length_b   1.000
_cell.length_c   1.000
_cell.angle_alpha   90.00
_cell.angle_beta   90.00
_cell.angle_gamma   90.00
#
_symmetry.space_group_name_H-M   'P 1'
#
loop_
_entity.id
_entity.type
_entity.pdbx_description
1 polymer ?
#
loop_
_entity_poly.entity_id
_entity_poly.type
_entity_poly.pdbx_seq_one_letter_code
_entity_poly.pdbx_strand_id
1 'polypeptide(L)'
;IPELVDSVGYRKGMYAAEDGDFATAGSARIDYRRQLASPFVDIGLGQHGYRRALAAGSQERDGLHLLGAIELAGNDGPWEQPENLTKTNAVLRLSDGTAAKGFALTAMAYEARWTATEHVPQRAIDSGEIGRYEALSPNDGGTTHRYSLSGEWARPTANGASKASLYVIDYGLKLFSAPSGFIGGLQGDQHEQADGRSVWGGQARQSWFLGPAFKESELSVGIQLRQDRIRSVGLYGTEDRVRTHTVRQDKLTETSAGLFLEARTE
;
A
#
# COMPACT_ATOMS: atom_id res chain seq x y z
N ILE A 1 7.91 -0.81 -5.92
CA ILE A 1 9.01 -0.97 -6.92
C ILE A 1 8.84 -2.37 -7.51
N PRO A 2 8.25 -2.49 -8.73
CA PRO A 2 7.91 -3.80 -9.34
C PRO A 2 9.11 -4.70 -9.57
N GLU A 3 10.27 -4.14 -9.88
CA GLU A 3 11.50 -4.86 -10.18
C GLU A 3 12.04 -5.69 -9.00
N LEU A 4 11.59 -5.36 -7.79
CA LEU A 4 11.92 -6.10 -6.57
C LEU A 4 10.95 -7.24 -6.26
N VAL A 5 9.83 -7.34 -6.99
CA VAL A 5 8.83 -8.39 -6.78
C VAL A 5 9.34 -9.70 -7.37
N ASP A 6 9.31 -10.75 -6.57
CA ASP A 6 9.64 -12.13 -6.97
C ASP A 6 8.39 -12.84 -7.48
N SER A 7 7.31 -12.79 -6.70
CA SER A 7 6.04 -13.40 -7.06
C SER A 7 4.85 -12.66 -6.49
N VAL A 8 3.70 -12.83 -7.15
CA VAL A 8 2.41 -12.35 -6.66
C VAL A 8 1.46 -13.54 -6.63
N GLY A 9 1.05 -13.94 -5.44
CA GLY A 9 0.07 -15.00 -5.21
C GLY A 9 -1.32 -14.42 -4.99
N TYR A 10 -2.31 -14.96 -5.68
CA TYR A 10 -3.71 -14.59 -5.49
C TYR A 10 -4.50 -15.78 -4.95
N ARG A 11 -5.33 -15.52 -3.94
CA ARG A 11 -6.32 -16.46 -3.45
C ARG A 11 -7.70 -15.80 -3.59
N LYS A 12 -8.55 -16.39 -4.44
CA LYS A 12 -9.92 -15.91 -4.65
C LYS A 12 -10.83 -16.45 -3.57
N GLY A 13 -11.75 -15.60 -3.07
CA GLY A 13 -12.72 -15.96 -2.05
C GLY A 13 -12.13 -15.95 -0.64
N MET A 14 -12.99 -16.15 0.36
CA MET A 14 -12.70 -16.07 1.78
C MET A 14 -12.60 -17.45 2.44
N TYR A 15 -12.03 -18.43 1.74
CA TYR A 15 -12.05 -19.83 2.20
C TYR A 15 -10.90 -20.21 3.13
N ALA A 16 -9.90 -19.34 3.27
CA ALA A 16 -8.77 -19.60 4.16
C ALA A 16 -8.91 -18.76 5.44
N ALA A 17 -9.02 -19.43 6.57
CA ALA A 17 -9.19 -18.78 7.86
C ALA A 17 -7.99 -17.86 8.24
N GLU A 18 -6.81 -18.17 7.72
CA GLU A 18 -5.59 -17.36 7.89
C GLU A 18 -5.64 -15.97 7.21
N ASP A 19 -6.54 -15.73 6.25
CA ASP A 19 -6.66 -14.45 5.56
C ASP A 19 -7.38 -13.38 6.40
N GLY A 20 -8.14 -13.79 7.42
CA GLY A 20 -8.81 -12.93 8.40
C GLY A 20 -10.03 -12.17 7.86
N ASP A 21 -10.59 -11.30 8.70
CA ASP A 21 -11.89 -10.65 8.45
C ASP A 21 -11.89 -9.65 7.28
N PHE A 22 -10.74 -9.13 6.89
CA PHE A 22 -10.65 -8.14 5.81
C PHE A 22 -10.58 -8.76 4.41
N ALA A 23 -10.49 -10.09 4.30
CA ALA A 23 -10.41 -10.82 3.03
C ALA A 23 -11.78 -11.12 2.45
N THR A 24 -12.61 -10.11 2.17
CA THR A 24 -14.01 -10.27 1.71
C THR A 24 -14.14 -10.86 0.31
N ALA A 25 -13.22 -10.57 -0.59
CA ALA A 25 -13.21 -11.07 -1.97
C ALA A 25 -12.03 -12.02 -2.24
N GLY A 26 -11.04 -12.01 -1.39
CA GLY A 26 -9.82 -12.79 -1.50
C GLY A 26 -8.61 -12.09 -0.91
N SER A 27 -7.45 -12.67 -1.12
CA SER A 27 -6.17 -12.12 -0.66
C SER A 27 -5.13 -12.08 -1.78
N ALA A 28 -4.21 -11.12 -1.69
CA ALA A 28 -3.04 -11.05 -2.55
C ALA A 28 -1.78 -10.97 -1.69
N ARG A 29 -0.82 -11.81 -2.01
CA ARG A 29 0.49 -11.84 -1.36
C ARG A 29 1.54 -11.42 -2.37
N ILE A 30 2.37 -10.46 -1.99
CA ILE A 30 3.51 -9.99 -2.79
C ILE A 30 4.79 -10.42 -2.07
N ASP A 31 5.55 -11.30 -2.73
CA ASP A 31 6.84 -11.75 -2.22
C ASP A 31 7.96 -10.96 -2.89
N TYR A 32 8.89 -10.45 -2.10
CA TYR A 32 10.04 -9.69 -2.57
C TYR A 32 11.25 -10.59 -2.79
N ARG A 33 12.03 -10.27 -3.81
CA ARG A 33 13.34 -10.88 -4.05
C ARG A 33 14.23 -10.72 -2.82
N ARG A 34 15.11 -11.67 -2.62
CA ARG A 34 16.13 -11.59 -1.57
C ARG A 34 17.40 -11.00 -2.11
N GLN A 35 17.71 -11.32 -3.36
CA GLN A 35 18.92 -10.94 -4.05
C GLN A 35 18.58 -10.59 -5.49
N LEU A 36 19.29 -9.60 -6.02
CA LEU A 36 19.30 -9.24 -7.43
C LEU A 36 20.49 -9.93 -8.11
N ALA A 37 20.34 -10.28 -9.38
CA ALA A 37 21.42 -10.85 -10.16
C ALA A 37 22.63 -9.89 -10.28
N SER A 38 22.36 -8.59 -10.35
CA SER A 38 23.35 -7.52 -10.32
C SER A 38 22.70 -6.22 -9.83
N PRO A 39 23.46 -5.30 -9.24
CA PRO A 39 22.99 -3.93 -9.03
C PRO A 39 22.68 -3.29 -10.37
N PHE A 40 21.66 -2.42 -10.38
CA PHE A 40 21.29 -1.70 -11.59
C PHE A 40 20.80 -0.29 -11.29
N VAL A 41 20.85 0.56 -12.32
CA VAL A 41 20.19 1.84 -12.39
C VAL A 41 19.34 1.85 -13.66
N ASP A 42 18.09 2.24 -13.52
CA ASP A 42 17.14 2.41 -14.62
C ASP A 42 16.72 3.87 -14.68
N ILE A 43 16.76 4.48 -15.87
CA ILE A 43 16.35 5.87 -16.11
C ILE A 43 15.34 5.86 -17.24
N GLY A 44 14.12 6.31 -16.96
CA GLY A 44 13.03 6.46 -17.91
C GLY A 44 12.69 7.94 -18.14
N LEU A 45 12.59 8.33 -19.41
CA LEU A 45 12.11 9.64 -19.83
C LEU A 45 10.99 9.46 -20.86
N GLY A 46 9.98 10.31 -20.82
CA GLY A 46 8.82 10.19 -21.70
C GLY A 46 8.14 11.54 -21.97
N GLN A 47 7.02 11.45 -22.67
CA GLN A 47 6.17 12.62 -22.94
C GLN A 47 5.53 13.14 -21.65
N HIS A 48 5.04 14.37 -21.69
CA HIS A 48 4.34 15.03 -20.59
C HIS A 48 5.14 15.06 -19.27
N GLY A 49 6.43 15.35 -19.37
CA GLY A 49 7.29 15.47 -18.20
C GLY A 49 7.54 14.14 -17.46
N TYR A 50 7.20 12.98 -18.04
CA TYR A 50 7.49 11.70 -17.42
C TYR A 50 9.00 11.51 -17.24
N ARG A 51 9.39 11.24 -16.01
CA ARG A 51 10.76 10.95 -15.61
C ARG A 51 10.76 9.94 -14.48
N ARG A 52 11.63 8.98 -14.55
CA ARG A 52 11.84 7.95 -13.51
C ARG A 52 13.33 7.67 -13.37
N ALA A 53 13.79 7.57 -12.15
CA ALA A 53 15.11 7.05 -11.82
C ALA A 53 14.94 5.99 -10.73
N LEU A 54 15.46 4.80 -10.95
CA LEU A 54 15.49 3.68 -10.01
C LEU A 54 16.92 3.20 -9.86
N ALA A 55 17.39 3.11 -8.63
CA ALA A 55 18.64 2.43 -8.30
C ALA A 55 18.32 1.29 -7.33
N ALA A 56 18.85 0.10 -7.61
CA ALA A 56 18.65 -1.08 -6.78
C ALA A 56 19.92 -1.93 -6.72
N GLY A 57 20.14 -2.54 -5.55
CA GLY A 57 21.28 -3.43 -5.34
C GLY A 57 21.03 -4.41 -4.20
N SER A 58 21.79 -5.49 -4.20
CA SER A 58 21.78 -6.46 -3.11
C SER A 58 23.18 -6.98 -2.83
N GLN A 59 23.39 -7.38 -1.59
CA GLN A 59 24.63 -8.02 -1.14
C GLN A 59 24.30 -9.19 -0.22
N GLU A 60 25.07 -10.24 -0.34
CA GLU A 60 25.04 -11.38 0.57
C GLU A 60 26.35 -11.47 1.35
N ARG A 61 26.22 -11.73 2.64
CA ARG A 61 27.36 -12.03 3.50
C ARG A 61 26.94 -13.03 4.58
N ASP A 62 27.64 -14.16 4.64
CA ASP A 62 27.44 -15.21 5.64
C ASP A 62 25.98 -15.73 5.71
N GLY A 63 25.29 -15.81 4.53
CA GLY A 63 23.89 -16.22 4.42
C GLY A 63 22.88 -15.10 4.64
N LEU A 64 23.32 -13.94 5.10
CA LEU A 64 22.51 -12.75 5.30
C LEU A 64 22.43 -11.94 4.00
N HIS A 65 21.21 -11.70 3.51
CA HIS A 65 20.95 -10.92 2.31
C HIS A 65 20.44 -9.53 2.69
N LEU A 66 21.11 -8.50 2.19
CA LEU A 66 20.67 -7.12 2.24
C LEU A 66 20.29 -6.68 0.82
N LEU A 67 19.06 -6.20 0.64
CA LEU A 67 18.55 -5.65 -0.61
C LEU A 67 18.06 -4.24 -0.34
N GLY A 68 18.44 -3.29 -1.20
CA GLY A 68 18.01 -1.90 -1.13
C GLY A 68 17.64 -1.36 -2.51
N ALA A 69 16.64 -0.47 -2.54
CA ALA A 69 16.25 0.26 -3.74
C ALA A 69 15.63 1.60 -3.39
N ILE A 70 15.84 2.57 -4.29
CA ILE A 70 15.18 3.87 -4.26
C ILE A 70 14.69 4.23 -5.66
N GLU A 71 13.43 4.68 -5.73
CA GLU A 71 12.78 5.16 -6.94
C GLU A 71 12.35 6.62 -6.75
N LEU A 72 12.69 7.45 -7.71
CA LEU A 72 12.19 8.82 -7.86
C LEU A 72 11.43 8.89 -9.17
N ALA A 73 10.20 9.39 -9.16
CA ALA A 73 9.42 9.54 -10.37
C ALA A 73 8.64 10.86 -10.39
N GLY A 74 8.40 11.37 -11.59
CA GLY A 74 7.59 12.53 -11.83
C GLY A 74 6.84 12.41 -13.14
N ASN A 75 5.70 13.11 -13.23
CA ASN A 75 4.86 13.19 -14.43
C ASN A 75 4.00 14.45 -14.36
N ASP A 76 3.77 15.08 -15.51
CA ASP A 76 2.92 16.26 -15.61
C ASP A 76 1.55 15.93 -16.26
N GLY A 77 1.42 14.73 -16.87
CA GLY A 77 0.20 14.34 -17.58
C GLY A 77 -0.04 15.12 -18.87
N PRO A 78 -1.06 14.75 -19.67
CA PRO A 78 -1.39 15.41 -20.92
C PRO A 78 -2.27 16.68 -20.74
N TRP A 79 -2.37 17.18 -19.52
CA TRP A 79 -3.27 18.25 -19.11
C TRP A 79 -2.68 19.63 -19.38
N GLU A 80 -3.51 20.64 -19.62
CA GLU A 80 -3.07 22.02 -19.76
C GLU A 80 -2.46 22.56 -18.46
N GLN A 81 -3.04 22.14 -17.33
CA GLN A 81 -2.43 22.34 -16.02
C GLN A 81 -1.63 21.08 -15.63
N PRO A 82 -0.31 21.17 -15.49
CA PRO A 82 0.53 20.05 -15.14
C PRO A 82 0.14 19.42 -13.80
N GLU A 83 0.12 18.09 -13.72
CA GLU A 83 -0.08 17.35 -12.46
C GLU A 83 1.07 17.56 -11.47
N ASN A 84 2.26 17.91 -11.94
CA ASN A 84 3.44 18.09 -11.11
C ASN A 84 3.64 16.90 -10.14
N LEU A 85 3.26 15.70 -10.60
CA LEU A 85 3.41 14.49 -9.78
C LEU A 85 4.88 14.31 -9.41
N THR A 86 5.13 14.18 -8.12
CA THR A 86 6.42 13.71 -7.61
C THR A 86 6.18 12.53 -6.69
N LYS A 87 6.95 11.47 -6.89
CA LYS A 87 6.88 10.23 -6.12
C LYS A 87 8.27 9.80 -5.69
N THR A 88 8.42 9.51 -4.42
CA THR A 88 9.61 8.84 -3.85
C THR A 88 9.19 7.51 -3.27
N ASN A 89 9.93 6.45 -3.56
CA ASN A 89 9.68 5.12 -3.03
C ASN A 89 11.00 4.46 -2.69
N ALA A 90 11.13 3.92 -1.48
CA ALA A 90 12.34 3.25 -1.02
C ALA A 90 12.00 1.93 -0.33
N VAL A 91 12.86 0.94 -0.52
CA VAL A 91 12.77 -0.38 0.12
C VAL A 91 14.15 -0.77 0.64
N LEU A 92 14.18 -1.26 1.87
CA LEU A 92 15.34 -1.90 2.49
C LEU A 92 14.89 -3.22 3.10
N ARG A 93 15.51 -4.33 2.68
CA ARG A 93 15.15 -5.66 3.15
C ARG A 93 16.39 -6.42 3.61
N LEU A 94 16.35 -6.90 4.84
CA LEU A 94 17.33 -7.81 5.44
C LEU A 94 16.68 -9.18 5.59
N SER A 95 17.31 -10.25 5.10
CA SER A 95 16.73 -11.59 5.21
C SER A 95 17.81 -12.67 5.30
N ASP A 96 17.45 -13.77 5.96
CA ASP A 96 18.24 -15.00 6.02
C ASP A 96 17.36 -16.22 5.75
N GLY A 97 17.95 -17.26 5.17
CA GLY A 97 17.29 -18.53 4.90
C GLY A 97 16.19 -18.42 3.82
N THR A 98 15.06 -19.10 3.98
CA THR A 98 13.95 -19.20 3.02
C THR A 98 12.61 -18.80 3.63
N ALA A 99 11.56 -18.61 2.82
CA ALA A 99 10.20 -18.37 3.31
C ALA A 99 9.64 -19.54 4.18
N ALA A 100 10.25 -20.72 4.08
CA ALA A 100 9.93 -21.90 4.90
C ALA A 100 10.81 -22.00 6.14
N LYS A 101 12.04 -21.47 6.10
CA LYS A 101 13.01 -21.53 7.20
C LYS A 101 13.91 -20.29 7.13
N GLY A 102 13.65 -19.30 7.95
CA GLY A 102 14.41 -18.06 7.97
C GLY A 102 13.64 -16.91 8.54
N PHE A 103 14.17 -15.72 8.31
CA PHE A 103 13.50 -14.47 8.64
C PHE A 103 13.67 -13.42 7.54
N ALA A 104 12.82 -12.40 7.59
CA ALA A 104 12.98 -11.20 6.81
C ALA A 104 12.49 -9.98 7.59
N LEU A 105 13.22 -8.88 7.50
CA LEU A 105 12.85 -7.57 8.00
C LEU A 105 12.82 -6.61 6.81
N THR A 106 11.69 -5.94 6.58
CA THR A 106 11.50 -5.06 5.44
C THR A 106 11.02 -3.70 5.90
N ALA A 107 11.77 -2.66 5.57
CA ALA A 107 11.38 -1.27 5.73
C ALA A 107 11.01 -0.67 4.37
N MET A 108 9.91 0.08 4.31
CA MET A 108 9.45 0.77 3.11
C MET A 108 9.07 2.20 3.44
N ALA A 109 9.40 3.09 2.51
CA ALA A 109 8.99 4.48 2.56
C ALA A 109 8.39 4.88 1.20
N TYR A 110 7.22 5.48 1.23
CA TYR A 110 6.52 6.00 0.06
C TYR A 110 5.99 7.37 0.36
N GLU A 111 6.24 8.30 -0.53
CA GLU A 111 5.67 9.65 -0.54
C GLU A 111 5.26 10.05 -1.95
N ALA A 112 4.12 10.73 -2.07
CA ALA A 112 3.71 11.35 -3.32
C ALA A 112 2.98 12.66 -3.05
N ARG A 113 3.09 13.58 -4.02
CA ARG A 113 2.31 14.80 -4.11
C ARG A 113 1.97 15.06 -5.56
N TRP A 114 0.79 15.63 -5.79
CA TRP A 114 0.30 15.93 -7.14
C TRP A 114 -0.74 17.04 -7.14
N THR A 115 -0.91 17.64 -8.29
CA THR A 115 -2.10 18.41 -8.68
C THR A 115 -2.96 17.48 -9.52
N ALA A 116 -4.28 17.56 -9.43
CA ALA A 116 -5.18 16.69 -10.18
C ALA A 116 -6.04 17.50 -11.15
N THR A 117 -6.40 16.85 -12.25
CA THR A 117 -7.47 17.27 -13.13
C THR A 117 -8.66 16.36 -12.89
N GLU A 118 -9.76 16.91 -12.41
CA GLU A 118 -11.00 16.19 -12.15
C GLU A 118 -11.83 16.02 -13.43
N HIS A 119 -12.99 15.40 -13.30
CA HIS A 119 -13.92 15.19 -14.40
C HIS A 119 -14.42 16.52 -14.95
N VAL A 120 -14.39 16.69 -16.27
CA VAL A 120 -14.95 17.85 -16.98
C VAL A 120 -16.31 17.47 -17.55
N PRO A 121 -17.37 18.25 -17.28
CA PRO A 121 -18.68 17.97 -17.84
C PRO A 121 -18.70 18.10 -19.36
N GLN A 122 -19.22 17.08 -20.06
CA GLN A 122 -19.28 17.08 -21.53
C GLN A 122 -19.99 18.33 -22.07
N ARG A 123 -21.06 18.79 -21.41
CA ARG A 123 -21.79 20.01 -21.80
C ARG A 123 -20.93 21.27 -21.81
N ALA A 124 -19.97 21.39 -20.89
CA ALA A 124 -19.07 22.54 -20.81
C ALA A 124 -18.00 22.49 -21.93
N ILE A 125 -17.60 21.29 -22.33
CA ILE A 125 -16.74 21.10 -23.51
C ILE A 125 -17.52 21.46 -24.79
N ASP A 126 -18.75 20.98 -24.93
CA ASP A 126 -19.58 21.20 -26.12
C ASP A 126 -19.98 22.68 -26.28
N SER A 127 -20.14 23.41 -25.19
CA SER A 127 -20.40 24.86 -25.19
C SER A 127 -19.13 25.71 -25.40
N GLY A 128 -17.95 25.12 -25.30
CA GLY A 128 -16.68 25.82 -25.41
C GLY A 128 -16.30 26.62 -24.15
N GLU A 129 -16.96 26.35 -23.02
CA GLU A 129 -16.63 26.98 -21.73
C GLU A 129 -15.32 26.47 -21.16
N ILE A 130 -14.97 25.21 -21.47
CA ILE A 130 -13.75 24.56 -20.98
C ILE A 130 -13.19 23.61 -22.04
N GLY A 131 -11.89 23.54 -22.16
CA GLY A 131 -11.20 22.57 -22.99
C GLY A 131 -11.19 21.17 -22.39
N ARG A 132 -11.04 20.17 -23.24
CA ARG A 132 -11.03 18.76 -22.81
C ARG A 132 -9.93 18.43 -21.80
N TYR A 133 -8.81 19.12 -21.86
CA TYR A 133 -7.62 18.91 -21.06
C TYR A 133 -7.41 19.98 -19.98
N GLU A 134 -8.36 20.90 -19.85
CA GLU A 134 -8.37 21.92 -18.80
C GLU A 134 -8.89 21.36 -17.47
N ALA A 135 -8.65 22.05 -16.38
CA ALA A 135 -9.13 21.72 -15.05
C ALA A 135 -10.18 22.72 -14.59
N LEU A 136 -11.33 22.23 -14.08
CA LEU A 136 -12.35 23.08 -13.44
C LEU A 136 -11.83 23.71 -12.15
N SER A 137 -11.04 22.94 -11.40
CA SER A 137 -10.42 23.36 -10.15
C SER A 137 -8.91 23.18 -10.26
N PRO A 138 -8.16 24.29 -10.39
CA PRO A 138 -6.71 24.20 -10.57
C PRO A 138 -5.96 23.77 -9.31
N ASN A 139 -6.62 23.76 -8.17
CA ASN A 139 -6.03 23.46 -6.87
C ASN A 139 -6.42 22.07 -6.32
N ASP A 140 -7.01 21.19 -7.14
CA ASP A 140 -7.26 19.81 -6.75
C ASP A 140 -5.96 18.99 -6.75
N GLY A 141 -5.98 17.83 -6.08
CA GLY A 141 -4.80 16.98 -5.92
C GLY A 141 -4.53 16.61 -4.48
N GLY A 142 -3.29 16.30 -4.14
CA GLY A 142 -3.04 15.88 -2.76
C GLY A 142 -1.61 15.54 -2.43
N THR A 143 -1.46 15.05 -1.22
CA THR A 143 -0.22 14.48 -0.69
C THR A 143 -0.54 13.19 0.06
N THR A 144 0.32 12.20 -0.06
CA THR A 144 0.21 10.97 0.70
C THR A 144 1.58 10.45 1.10
N HIS A 145 1.63 9.77 2.23
CA HIS A 145 2.82 9.00 2.64
C HIS A 145 2.42 7.67 3.26
N ARG A 146 3.32 6.71 3.16
CA ARG A 146 3.22 5.44 3.87
C ARG A 146 4.60 4.93 4.22
N TYR A 147 4.88 4.88 5.51
CA TYR A 147 6.08 4.27 6.05
C TYR A 147 5.71 2.95 6.71
N SER A 148 6.49 1.92 6.51
CA SER A 148 6.22 0.63 7.14
C SER A 148 7.50 -0.13 7.49
N LEU A 149 7.41 -0.88 8.59
CA LEU A 149 8.40 -1.86 8.98
C LEU A 149 7.66 -3.17 9.21
N SER A 150 8.12 -4.25 8.59
CA SER A 150 7.54 -5.57 8.76
C SER A 150 8.61 -6.62 9.00
N GLY A 151 8.30 -7.60 9.84
CA GLY A 151 9.14 -8.75 10.12
C GLY A 151 8.37 -10.03 9.85
N GLU A 152 9.02 -11.00 9.24
CA GLU A 152 8.53 -12.35 8.98
C GLU A 152 9.53 -13.37 9.53
N TRP A 153 9.03 -14.44 10.07
CA TRP A 153 9.83 -15.54 10.55
C TRP A 153 9.13 -16.88 10.27
N ALA A 154 9.90 -17.89 9.88
CA ALA A 154 9.42 -19.23 9.65
C ALA A 154 10.45 -20.27 10.11
N ARG A 155 9.97 -21.36 10.67
CA ARG A 155 10.79 -22.49 11.12
C ARG A 155 10.05 -23.80 10.91
N PRO A 156 10.65 -24.80 10.23
CA PRO A 156 10.16 -26.17 10.23
C PRO A 156 10.21 -26.76 11.65
N THR A 157 9.23 -27.58 11.98
CA THR A 157 9.22 -28.44 13.18
C THR A 157 9.30 -29.90 12.75
N ALA A 158 9.36 -30.84 13.68
CA ALA A 158 9.49 -32.27 13.36
C ALA A 158 8.38 -32.80 12.44
N ASN A 159 7.17 -32.28 12.56
CA ASN A 159 5.99 -32.70 11.81
C ASN A 159 5.14 -31.52 11.31
N GLY A 160 5.76 -30.37 10.97
CA GLY A 160 5.02 -29.22 10.52
C GLY A 160 5.86 -27.95 10.42
N ALA A 161 5.26 -26.78 10.68
CA ALA A 161 5.95 -25.51 10.62
C ALA A 161 5.34 -24.46 11.54
N SER A 162 6.21 -23.60 12.09
CA SER A 162 5.81 -22.38 12.79
C SER A 162 6.09 -21.19 11.90
N LYS A 163 5.16 -20.22 11.81
CA LYS A 163 5.32 -18.95 11.10
C LYS A 163 4.80 -17.83 11.96
N ALA A 164 5.46 -16.68 11.87
CA ALA A 164 5.00 -15.45 12.52
C ALA A 164 5.33 -14.24 11.63
N SER A 165 4.48 -13.23 11.69
CA SER A 165 4.74 -11.92 11.08
C SER A 165 4.25 -10.80 11.98
N LEU A 166 4.96 -9.67 11.93
CA LEU A 166 4.61 -8.44 12.64
C LEU A 166 4.79 -7.27 11.67
N TYR A 167 3.99 -6.22 11.84
CA TYR A 167 4.15 -5.00 11.06
C TYR A 167 3.71 -3.77 11.84
N VAL A 168 4.30 -2.64 11.46
CA VAL A 168 3.87 -1.30 11.84
C VAL A 168 3.83 -0.41 10.60
N ILE A 169 2.81 0.43 10.49
CA ILE A 169 2.60 1.34 9.38
C ILE A 169 2.23 2.70 9.94
N ASP A 170 2.83 3.76 9.41
CA ASP A 170 2.34 5.13 9.52
C ASP A 170 1.85 5.58 8.14
N TYR A 171 0.63 6.11 8.10
CA TYR A 171 -0.05 6.50 6.88
C TYR A 171 -0.64 7.90 7.04
N GLY A 172 -0.54 8.69 5.97
CA GLY A 172 -1.21 9.96 5.86
C GLY A 172 -1.69 10.24 4.45
N LEU A 173 -2.85 10.88 4.36
CA LEU A 173 -3.47 11.37 3.13
C LEU A 173 -4.08 12.75 3.38
N LYS A 174 -3.86 13.65 2.44
CA LYS A 174 -4.65 14.86 2.21
C LYS A 174 -5.02 14.89 0.74
N LEU A 175 -6.31 14.82 0.46
CA LEU A 175 -6.84 14.84 -0.90
C LEU A 175 -7.81 15.99 -1.03
N PHE A 176 -7.55 16.89 -1.95
CA PHE A 176 -8.41 18.01 -2.32
C PHE A 176 -9.09 17.68 -3.64
N SER A 177 -10.41 17.81 -3.66
CA SER A 177 -11.22 17.47 -4.83
C SER A 177 -12.45 18.38 -4.88
N ALA A 178 -12.74 18.90 -6.06
CA ALA A 178 -13.93 19.69 -6.37
C ALA A 178 -14.76 18.96 -7.44
N PRO A 179 -15.49 17.89 -7.06
CA PRO A 179 -16.05 16.92 -8.02
C PRO A 179 -17.11 17.50 -8.94
N SER A 180 -17.79 18.58 -8.56
CA SER A 180 -18.80 19.21 -9.45
C SER A 180 -18.33 20.51 -10.07
N GLY A 181 -17.44 21.23 -9.41
CA GLY A 181 -16.98 22.57 -9.80
C GLY A 181 -18.06 23.66 -9.81
N PHE A 182 -19.34 23.30 -9.55
CA PHE A 182 -20.49 24.17 -9.72
C PHE A 182 -21.38 24.30 -8.48
N ILE A 183 -21.26 23.40 -7.50
CA ILE A 183 -22.01 23.45 -6.25
C ILE A 183 -21.26 24.37 -5.29
N GLY A 184 -21.95 25.37 -4.71
CA GLY A 184 -21.32 26.34 -3.82
C GLY A 184 -21.11 27.74 -4.44
N GLY A 185 -21.63 27.96 -5.65
CA GLY A 185 -21.53 29.26 -6.35
C GLY A 185 -20.13 29.55 -6.88
N LEU A 186 -19.69 30.80 -6.79
CA LEU A 186 -18.37 31.24 -7.29
C LEU A 186 -17.18 30.65 -6.52
N GLN A 187 -17.41 30.05 -5.34
CA GLN A 187 -16.37 29.46 -4.50
C GLN A 187 -16.16 27.97 -4.75
N GLY A 188 -17.06 27.33 -5.53
CA GLY A 188 -16.96 25.90 -5.84
C GLY A 188 -17.32 24.99 -4.66
N ASP A 189 -17.04 23.70 -4.79
CA ASP A 189 -17.34 22.64 -3.83
C ASP A 189 -16.09 21.86 -3.41
N GLN A 190 -14.93 22.49 -3.38
CA GLN A 190 -13.69 21.82 -3.01
C GLN A 190 -13.76 21.31 -1.56
N HIS A 191 -13.37 20.05 -1.40
CA HIS A 191 -13.27 19.38 -0.12
C HIS A 191 -11.86 18.83 0.10
N GLU A 192 -11.40 18.86 1.34
CA GLU A 192 -10.26 18.08 1.78
C GLU A 192 -10.75 16.80 2.47
N GLN A 193 -10.32 15.64 1.97
CA GLN A 193 -10.36 14.39 2.69
C GLN A 193 -9.01 14.18 3.36
N ALA A 194 -8.99 14.02 4.67
CA ALA A 194 -7.78 13.80 5.43
C ALA A 194 -7.84 12.49 6.20
N ASP A 195 -6.75 11.74 6.18
CA ASP A 195 -6.56 10.53 6.98
C ASP A 195 -5.14 10.51 7.54
N GLY A 196 -5.00 10.29 8.83
CA GLY A 196 -3.72 10.14 9.50
C GLY A 196 -3.81 9.03 10.54
N ARG A 197 -3.12 7.92 10.30
CA ARG A 197 -3.20 6.74 11.17
C ARG A 197 -1.87 6.03 11.36
N SER A 198 -1.75 5.34 12.49
CA SER A 198 -0.73 4.33 12.71
C SER A 198 -1.42 2.97 12.85
N VAL A 199 -0.91 1.97 12.17
CA VAL A 199 -1.43 0.61 12.21
C VAL A 199 -0.32 -0.31 12.69
N TRP A 200 -0.61 -1.20 13.60
CA TRP A 200 0.27 -2.30 13.94
C TRP A 200 -0.52 -3.60 14.02
N GLY A 201 0.14 -4.68 13.72
CA GLY A 201 -0.50 -5.97 13.79
C GLY A 201 0.50 -7.09 13.56
N GLY A 202 -0.03 -8.29 13.59
CA GLY A 202 0.76 -9.49 13.35
C GLY A 202 -0.09 -10.74 13.45
N GLN A 203 0.52 -11.81 13.03
CA GLN A 203 -0.07 -13.14 13.12
C GLN A 203 0.99 -14.17 13.48
N ALA A 204 0.55 -15.24 14.12
CA ALA A 204 1.35 -16.44 14.37
C ALA A 204 0.51 -17.67 14.01
N ARG A 205 1.16 -18.65 13.36
CA ARG A 205 0.54 -19.91 12.96
C ARG A 205 1.46 -21.06 13.28
N GLN A 206 0.89 -22.14 13.81
CA GLN A 206 1.51 -23.44 13.93
C GLN A 206 0.74 -24.43 13.09
N SER A 207 1.41 -25.17 12.20
CA SER A 207 0.84 -26.27 11.45
C SER A 207 1.50 -27.60 11.80
N TRP A 208 0.72 -28.68 11.63
CA TRP A 208 1.14 -30.06 11.80
C TRP A 208 0.67 -30.89 10.62
N PHE A 209 1.57 -31.70 10.06
CA PHE A 209 1.21 -32.74 9.10
C PHE A 209 0.76 -33.98 9.85
N LEU A 210 -0.46 -34.39 9.63
CA LEU A 210 -1.06 -35.58 10.21
C LEU A 210 -0.81 -36.76 9.24
N GLY A 211 -0.34 -37.87 9.77
CA GLY A 211 0.03 -39.04 8.98
C GLY A 211 -1.14 -39.74 8.30
N PRO A 212 -0.91 -40.91 7.66
CA PRO A 212 -1.87 -41.63 6.83
C PRO A 212 -3.20 -41.98 7.51
N ALA A 213 -3.22 -42.13 8.83
CA ALA A 213 -4.45 -42.32 9.60
C ALA A 213 -5.46 -41.17 9.45
N PHE A 214 -5.01 -39.97 9.09
CA PHE A 214 -5.80 -38.78 8.86
C PHE A 214 -5.73 -38.33 7.39
N LYS A 215 -5.51 -39.22 6.45
CA LYS A 215 -5.43 -38.95 5.00
C LYS A 215 -4.39 -37.86 4.66
N GLU A 216 -3.25 -37.87 5.33
CA GLU A 216 -2.16 -36.89 5.11
C GLU A 216 -2.59 -35.43 5.24
N SER A 217 -3.55 -35.16 6.12
CA SER A 217 -4.10 -33.82 6.34
C SER A 217 -3.10 -32.89 7.02
N GLU A 218 -3.24 -31.59 6.74
CA GLU A 218 -2.57 -30.52 7.50
C GLU A 218 -3.56 -29.89 8.47
N LEU A 219 -3.21 -29.82 9.75
CA LEU A 219 -3.91 -29.06 10.77
C LEU A 219 -3.14 -27.79 11.10
N SER A 220 -3.81 -26.67 11.11
CA SER A 220 -3.22 -25.36 11.45
C SER A 220 -4.02 -24.63 12.50
N VAL A 221 -3.32 -24.03 13.46
CA VAL A 221 -3.89 -23.12 14.46
C VAL A 221 -3.14 -21.81 14.40
N GLY A 222 -3.84 -20.70 14.50
CA GLY A 222 -3.19 -19.39 14.50
C GLY A 222 -3.97 -18.31 15.22
N ILE A 223 -3.26 -17.23 15.47
CA ILE A 223 -3.78 -16.00 16.06
C ILE A 223 -3.47 -14.82 15.15
N GLN A 224 -4.35 -13.83 15.16
CA GLN A 224 -4.20 -12.57 14.43
C GLN A 224 -4.55 -11.43 15.37
N LEU A 225 -3.76 -10.36 15.30
CA LEU A 225 -4.00 -9.12 16.04
C LEU A 225 -3.77 -7.95 15.11
N ARG A 226 -4.64 -6.93 15.18
CA ARG A 226 -4.48 -5.67 14.47
C ARG A 226 -5.05 -4.54 15.32
N GLN A 227 -4.35 -3.41 15.33
CA GLN A 227 -4.86 -2.17 15.88
C GLN A 227 -4.58 -1.02 14.92
N ASP A 228 -5.63 -0.29 14.59
CA ASP A 228 -5.59 0.96 13.86
C ASP A 228 -5.84 2.11 14.85
N ARG A 229 -4.84 2.96 15.03
CA ARG A 229 -4.99 4.22 15.76
C ARG A 229 -5.14 5.36 14.78
N ILE A 230 -6.38 5.76 14.53
CA ILE A 230 -6.72 6.84 13.62
C ILE A 230 -6.66 8.14 14.41
N ARG A 231 -5.58 8.91 14.16
CA ARG A 231 -5.31 10.18 14.83
C ARG A 231 -6.25 11.28 14.34
N SER A 232 -6.61 11.22 13.08
CA SER A 232 -7.56 12.12 12.44
C SER A 232 -8.06 11.50 11.15
N VAL A 233 -9.36 11.38 11.01
CA VAL A 233 -10.04 11.14 9.74
C VAL A 233 -11.10 12.22 9.61
N GLY A 234 -11.15 12.91 8.46
CA GLY A 234 -12.05 14.06 8.33
C GLY A 234 -12.35 14.46 6.92
N LEU A 235 -13.46 15.19 6.81
CA LEU A 235 -13.93 15.90 5.63
C LEU A 235 -14.08 17.37 6.00
N TYR A 236 -13.47 18.24 5.19
CA TYR A 236 -13.45 19.67 5.40
C TYR A 236 -13.83 20.38 4.12
N GLY A 237 -14.64 21.43 4.20
CA GLY A 237 -14.80 22.37 3.11
C GLY A 237 -13.55 23.21 2.97
N THR A 238 -13.09 23.42 1.74
CA THR A 238 -11.86 24.17 1.45
C THR A 238 -12.07 25.17 0.33
N GLU A 239 -11.27 26.22 0.34
CA GLU A 239 -11.08 27.17 -0.75
C GLU A 239 -9.57 27.30 -0.97
N ASP A 240 -9.10 27.05 -2.19
CA ASP A 240 -7.66 27.06 -2.54
C ASP A 240 -6.79 26.21 -1.59
N ARG A 241 -7.30 25.04 -1.21
CA ARG A 241 -6.69 24.11 -0.21
C ARG A 241 -6.63 24.65 1.22
N VAL A 242 -7.28 25.78 1.51
CA VAL A 242 -7.41 26.32 2.86
C VAL A 242 -8.74 25.90 3.46
N ARG A 243 -8.72 25.26 4.62
CA ARG A 243 -9.96 24.82 5.30
C ARG A 243 -10.79 26.03 5.69
N THR A 244 -12.05 26.06 5.27
CA THR A 244 -13.04 27.07 5.61
C THR A 244 -13.97 26.59 6.75
N HIS A 245 -14.34 25.33 6.72
CA HIS A 245 -15.15 24.72 7.78
C HIS A 245 -14.91 23.20 7.88
N THR A 246 -15.28 22.65 9.03
CA THR A 246 -15.24 21.21 9.26
C THR A 246 -16.62 20.62 8.99
N VAL A 247 -16.71 19.70 8.01
CA VAL A 247 -17.92 18.91 7.80
C VAL A 247 -17.98 17.79 8.83
N ARG A 248 -16.89 17.04 8.98
CA ARG A 248 -16.75 15.99 9.99
C ARG A 248 -15.27 15.73 10.30
N GLN A 249 -14.98 15.46 11.56
CA GLN A 249 -13.67 15.02 12.00
C GLN A 249 -13.83 14.03 13.15
N ASP A 250 -13.18 12.87 13.02
CA ASP A 250 -13.21 11.83 14.04
C ASP A 250 -11.78 11.40 14.41
N LYS A 251 -11.66 10.87 15.62
CA LYS A 251 -10.50 10.14 16.13
C LYS A 251 -11.00 8.85 16.71
N LEU A 252 -10.41 7.73 16.35
CA LEU A 252 -10.85 6.44 16.87
C LEU A 252 -9.69 5.44 16.93
N THR A 253 -9.90 4.41 17.72
CA THR A 253 -9.01 3.25 17.76
C THR A 253 -9.86 2.03 17.47
N GLU A 254 -9.44 1.25 16.50
CA GLU A 254 -10.05 -0.02 16.15
C GLU A 254 -9.08 -1.15 16.50
N THR A 255 -9.57 -2.18 17.15
CA THR A 255 -8.74 -3.33 17.52
C THR A 255 -9.48 -4.60 17.12
N SER A 256 -8.82 -5.48 16.39
CA SER A 256 -9.30 -6.82 16.06
C SER A 256 -8.36 -7.88 16.60
N ALA A 257 -8.94 -8.98 17.08
CA ALA A 257 -8.23 -10.18 17.51
C ALA A 257 -8.98 -11.40 16.99
N GLY A 258 -8.26 -12.32 16.36
CA GLY A 258 -8.80 -13.54 15.80
C GLY A 258 -8.02 -14.77 16.22
N LEU A 259 -8.74 -15.86 16.44
CA LEU A 259 -8.19 -17.21 16.53
C LEU A 259 -8.74 -18.00 15.36
N PHE A 260 -7.92 -18.79 14.72
CA PHE A 260 -8.37 -19.67 13.65
C PHE A 260 -7.84 -21.10 13.80
N LEU A 261 -8.66 -22.02 13.35
CA LEU A 261 -8.34 -23.44 13.20
C LEU A 261 -8.68 -23.83 11.75
N GLU A 262 -7.76 -24.45 11.06
CA GLU A 262 -7.94 -24.91 9.69
C GLU A 262 -7.41 -26.33 9.53
N ALA A 263 -8.21 -27.18 8.89
CA ALA A 263 -7.81 -28.53 8.49
C ALA A 263 -7.91 -28.62 6.97
N ARG A 264 -6.84 -29.08 6.32
CA ARG A 264 -6.81 -29.33 4.86
C ARG A 264 -6.51 -30.81 4.64
N THR A 265 -7.29 -31.44 3.76
CA THR A 265 -7.12 -32.83 3.30
C THR A 265 -6.91 -32.79 1.79
N GLU A 266 -5.95 -33.55 1.26
CA GLU A 266 -5.84 -33.81 -0.17
C GLU A 266 -6.93 -34.78 -0.67
#